data_239c5c4b5b9254c62d2150f3bf4e8932
#
_entry.id   239c5c4b5b9254c62d2150f3bf4e8932
#
_cell.length_a   1.000
_cell.length_b   1.000
_cell.length_c   1.000
_cell.angle_alpha   90.00
_cell.angle_beta   90.00
_cell.angle_gamma   90.00
#
_symmetry.space_group_name_H-M   'P 1'
#
loop_
_entity.id
_entity.type
_entity.pdbx_description
1 polymer ?
#
loop_
_entity_poly.entity_id
_entity_poly.type
_entity_poly.pdbx_seq_one_letter_code
_entity_poly.pdbx_strand_id
1 'polypeptide(L)'
;MFPVILNIPRQAPATPLFDQVNGVADLRMLKPALLPQLAYELRLALLYSVGQTGGHLGAGLGVVELTIVLHYLLDTPNDRLIWDVGHQAYPHKMLTGRKKAMLSMRQAGGLAPFPKRDESVFDTFGVGHASTSISALLGMVLANKNPLAHHIAVIGDGALTAGMAFEALNHMAHCQANALIIVNDNDMAIDANLGGLATFLDDHHGFGGPSQWFTALGFTYRGPVDGHDLPQLMLIITELLSLPGPKLLHINTLKGKGYGPAESDPVGYHALAKIDPIEPIIIKKSPTYAHVFGQWVCEKARIDGRLMAITPAMLGGSGLESFSKEFGERLFDVAIAEQHAITLAAGMACEGAKPVVAIYSTFLQRGYDQLIHDIALQNLDILLAIDRAGVVGEDGATHTGAYDLAFLRCLPNVVVMAPSNAAEATAMLNFGYAYCGPVAVRYPRGEALEGPSSPAPIELGRGQVIRSSGKSNAIAILNFGALLDKLIMLADTADATLVDMRFVKPLDEMLLKQLLLHHTSFVTIEDHSFIGGAGSAVSEWLVQQKTSVRLLCLGHKDAALPHGTREQVLHNTGLSKAAITAKIESWQASLLAE
;
A
#
# COMPACT_ATOMS: atom_id res chain seq x y z
N MET A 1 20.58 29.65 -13.82
CA MET A 1 19.34 28.85 -13.62
C MET A 1 19.39 27.74 -14.66
N PHE A 2 19.22 26.45 -14.26
CA PHE A 2 19.22 25.34 -15.19
C PHE A 2 17.88 25.26 -15.93
N PRO A 3 17.85 24.74 -17.17
CA PRO A 3 16.61 24.64 -17.94
C PRO A 3 15.65 23.63 -17.33
N VAL A 4 14.33 23.86 -17.49
CA VAL A 4 13.30 22.88 -17.15
C VAL A 4 13.42 21.68 -18.09
N ILE A 5 13.39 20.48 -17.54
CA ILE A 5 13.44 19.22 -18.31
C ILE A 5 12.03 18.97 -18.87
N LEU A 6 11.93 18.65 -20.16
CA LEU A 6 10.64 18.44 -20.84
C LEU A 6 10.38 16.97 -21.20
N ASN A 7 11.42 16.14 -21.22
CA ASN A 7 11.29 14.73 -21.59
C ASN A 7 12.07 13.85 -20.64
N ILE A 8 11.55 12.66 -20.38
CA ILE A 8 12.28 11.63 -19.64
C ILE A 8 13.38 11.07 -20.55
N PRO A 9 14.66 11.09 -20.12
CA PRO A 9 15.76 10.58 -20.92
C PRO A 9 15.57 9.08 -21.24
N ARG A 10 15.68 8.72 -22.53
CA ARG A 10 15.64 7.30 -22.96
C ARG A 10 16.99 6.61 -22.88
N GLN A 11 18.06 7.38 -22.85
CA GLN A 11 19.45 6.93 -22.67
C GLN A 11 20.03 7.58 -21.42
N ALA A 12 21.04 6.95 -20.84
CA ALA A 12 21.69 7.48 -19.65
C ALA A 12 22.18 8.92 -19.93
N PRO A 13 21.71 9.90 -19.16
CA PRO A 13 22.11 11.29 -19.37
C PRO A 13 23.56 11.52 -18.94
N ALA A 14 24.20 12.53 -19.53
CA ALA A 14 25.51 12.98 -19.07
C ALA A 14 25.35 13.72 -17.72
N THR A 15 25.99 13.20 -16.68
CA THR A 15 25.93 13.74 -15.31
C THR A 15 27.33 13.86 -14.71
N PRO A 16 28.23 14.69 -15.33
CA PRO A 16 29.66 14.66 -15.04
C PRO A 16 30.02 14.99 -13.58
N LEU A 17 29.25 15.83 -12.90
CA LEU A 17 29.45 16.12 -11.48
C LEU A 17 28.85 14.99 -10.61
N PHE A 18 27.63 14.55 -10.88
CA PHE A 18 26.98 13.49 -10.12
C PHE A 18 27.71 12.14 -10.30
N ASP A 19 28.34 11.89 -11.45
CA ASP A 19 29.14 10.68 -11.68
C ASP A 19 30.32 10.57 -10.72
N GLN A 20 30.85 11.69 -10.24
CA GLN A 20 31.94 11.73 -9.25
C GLN A 20 31.46 11.50 -7.82
N VAL A 21 30.16 11.66 -7.54
CA VAL A 21 29.56 11.44 -6.21
C VAL A 21 29.13 9.99 -6.08
N ASN A 22 29.92 9.15 -5.43
CA ASN A 22 29.60 7.74 -5.22
C ASN A 22 28.97 7.46 -3.85
N GLY A 23 28.97 8.46 -2.96
CA GLY A 23 28.37 8.39 -1.64
C GLY A 23 28.40 9.74 -0.94
N VAL A 24 27.89 9.76 0.29
CA VAL A 24 27.78 11.00 1.07
C VAL A 24 29.15 11.64 1.40
N ALA A 25 30.21 10.88 1.46
CA ALA A 25 31.57 11.42 1.68
C ALA A 25 32.00 12.31 0.52
N ASP A 26 31.79 11.87 -0.72
CA ASP A 26 32.11 12.65 -1.91
C ASP A 26 31.23 13.91 -1.99
N LEU A 27 29.94 13.79 -1.67
CA LEU A 27 29.02 14.92 -1.61
C LEU A 27 29.55 16.03 -0.68
N ARG A 28 29.99 15.67 0.53
CA ARG A 28 30.49 16.62 1.54
C ARG A 28 31.78 17.32 1.12
N MET A 29 32.53 16.76 0.18
CA MET A 29 33.74 17.37 -0.36
C MET A 29 33.46 18.43 -1.44
N LEU A 30 32.23 18.51 -1.95
CA LEU A 30 31.87 19.48 -2.98
C LEU A 30 31.84 20.90 -2.39
N LYS A 31 32.23 21.86 -3.21
CA LYS A 31 32.00 23.29 -2.88
C LYS A 31 30.52 23.60 -2.95
N PRO A 32 29.96 24.39 -2.01
CA PRO A 32 28.53 24.75 -2.01
C PRO A 32 28.04 25.32 -3.34
N ALA A 33 28.87 26.06 -4.06
CA ALA A 33 28.56 26.62 -5.38
C ALA A 33 28.24 25.57 -6.47
N LEU A 34 28.61 24.28 -6.26
CA LEU A 34 28.34 23.19 -7.19
C LEU A 34 27.03 22.45 -6.89
N LEU A 35 26.42 22.65 -5.72
CA LEU A 35 25.21 21.94 -5.32
C LEU A 35 24.01 22.19 -6.24
N PRO A 36 23.79 23.39 -6.82
CA PRO A 36 22.74 23.59 -7.80
C PRO A 36 22.92 22.76 -9.08
N GLN A 37 24.16 22.59 -9.55
CA GLN A 37 24.48 21.72 -10.69
C GLN A 37 24.22 20.25 -10.31
N LEU A 38 24.65 19.83 -9.13
CA LEU A 38 24.39 18.48 -8.64
C LEU A 38 22.89 18.17 -8.57
N ALA A 39 22.07 19.13 -8.10
CA ALA A 39 20.61 18.97 -8.05
C ALA A 39 20.01 18.75 -9.44
N TYR A 40 20.47 19.50 -10.45
CA TYR A 40 20.03 19.33 -11.83
C TYR A 40 20.42 17.95 -12.41
N GLU A 41 21.67 17.54 -12.22
CA GLU A 41 22.17 16.25 -12.72
C GLU A 41 21.52 15.06 -12.00
N LEU A 42 21.26 15.16 -10.69
CA LEU A 42 20.53 14.17 -9.90
C LEU A 42 19.09 14.00 -10.42
N ARG A 43 18.40 15.10 -10.79
CA ARG A 43 17.06 15.04 -11.42
C ARG A 43 17.09 14.31 -12.76
N LEU A 44 18.08 14.59 -13.62
CA LEU A 44 18.22 13.86 -14.89
C LEU A 44 18.40 12.36 -14.68
N ALA A 45 19.27 11.98 -13.74
CA ALA A 45 19.51 10.59 -13.39
C ALA A 45 18.26 9.91 -12.77
N LEU A 46 17.52 10.64 -11.93
CA LEU A 46 16.26 10.16 -11.34
C LEU A 46 15.21 9.91 -12.41
N LEU A 47 14.98 10.86 -13.30
CA LEU A 47 14.05 10.75 -14.43
C LEU A 47 14.39 9.54 -15.31
N TYR A 48 15.67 9.37 -15.65
CA TYR A 48 16.13 8.23 -16.41
C TYR A 48 15.85 6.91 -15.70
N SER A 49 16.25 6.80 -14.43
CA SER A 49 16.11 5.56 -13.65
C SER A 49 14.65 5.15 -13.50
N VAL A 50 13.78 6.10 -13.09
CA VAL A 50 12.34 5.82 -12.92
C VAL A 50 11.66 5.54 -14.27
N GLY A 51 12.08 6.19 -15.34
CA GLY A 51 11.60 5.87 -16.69
C GLY A 51 11.89 4.42 -17.10
N GLN A 52 13.02 3.84 -16.64
CA GLN A 52 13.38 2.45 -16.95
C GLN A 52 12.69 1.43 -16.04
N THR A 53 12.38 1.77 -14.79
CA THR A 53 11.88 0.81 -13.81
C THR A 53 10.39 0.99 -13.45
N GLY A 54 9.85 2.18 -13.69
CA GLY A 54 8.64 2.65 -13.05
C GLY A 54 8.89 3.03 -11.59
N GLY A 55 7.89 3.62 -10.93
CA GLY A 55 7.96 3.99 -9.52
C GLY A 55 7.49 5.40 -9.23
N HIS A 56 7.64 5.84 -7.97
CA HIS A 56 7.24 7.17 -7.53
C HIS A 56 8.20 8.23 -8.11
N LEU A 57 7.67 9.28 -8.71
CA LEU A 57 8.50 10.29 -9.38
C LEU A 57 8.33 11.69 -8.79
N GLY A 58 7.12 12.23 -8.82
CA GLY A 58 6.86 13.63 -8.48
C GLY A 58 7.37 14.04 -7.10
N ALA A 59 7.13 13.20 -6.09
CA ALA A 59 7.58 13.46 -4.72
C ALA A 59 9.12 13.43 -4.60
N GLY A 60 9.79 12.49 -5.29
CA GLY A 60 11.25 12.43 -5.32
C GLY A 60 11.89 13.66 -5.96
N LEU A 61 11.30 14.17 -7.07
CA LEU A 61 11.76 15.40 -7.72
C LEU A 61 11.61 16.64 -6.83
N GLY A 62 10.55 16.69 -6.00
CA GLY A 62 10.28 17.79 -5.09
C GLY A 62 11.28 17.94 -3.94
N VAL A 63 12.01 16.89 -3.58
CA VAL A 63 12.92 16.91 -2.41
C VAL A 63 14.41 16.76 -2.77
N VAL A 64 14.78 17.00 -4.01
CA VAL A 64 16.19 16.87 -4.45
C VAL A 64 17.09 17.80 -3.67
N GLU A 65 16.76 19.10 -3.57
CA GLU A 65 17.53 20.09 -2.83
C GLU A 65 17.61 19.75 -1.35
N LEU A 66 16.47 19.44 -0.72
CA LEU A 66 16.43 19.04 0.68
C LEU A 66 17.32 17.80 0.95
N THR A 67 17.26 16.80 0.07
CA THR A 67 18.06 15.57 0.23
C THR A 67 19.56 15.87 0.14
N ILE A 68 19.97 16.72 -0.79
CA ILE A 68 21.36 17.15 -0.93
C ILE A 68 21.81 17.88 0.34
N VAL A 69 21.03 18.85 0.83
CA VAL A 69 21.37 19.64 2.02
C VAL A 69 21.47 18.75 3.27
N LEU A 70 20.53 17.84 3.47
CA LEU A 70 20.56 16.95 4.62
C LEU A 70 21.81 16.05 4.61
N HIS A 71 22.15 15.42 3.49
CA HIS A 71 23.35 14.58 3.41
C HIS A 71 24.66 15.37 3.37
N TYR A 72 24.60 16.64 3.01
CA TYR A 72 25.74 17.55 3.06
C TYR A 72 26.09 17.99 4.48
N LEU A 73 25.06 18.30 5.30
CA LEU A 73 25.23 18.84 6.65
C LEU A 73 25.34 17.74 7.72
N LEU A 74 24.62 16.62 7.55
CA LEU A 74 24.55 15.57 8.56
C LEU A 74 25.67 14.55 8.42
N ASP A 75 26.14 14.03 9.52
CA ASP A 75 27.06 12.88 9.56
C ASP A 75 26.32 11.54 9.45
N THR A 76 25.50 11.40 8.37
CA THR A 76 24.84 10.12 8.10
C THR A 76 25.85 9.02 7.76
N PRO A 77 25.69 7.78 8.26
CA PRO A 77 24.54 7.22 8.99
C PRO A 77 24.60 7.39 10.52
N ASN A 78 25.60 8.07 11.09
CA ASN A 78 25.69 8.31 12.55
C ASN A 78 24.53 9.20 13.02
N ASP A 79 24.24 10.28 12.31
CA ASP A 79 22.99 11.01 12.43
C ASP A 79 21.84 10.21 11.85
N ARG A 80 20.67 10.28 12.44
CA ARG A 80 19.49 9.50 12.07
C ARG A 80 18.54 10.30 11.18
N LEU A 81 18.32 9.83 9.97
CA LEU A 81 17.41 10.45 9.00
C LEU A 81 16.32 9.46 8.60
N ILE A 82 15.06 9.82 8.82
CA ILE A 82 13.88 9.02 8.45
C ILE A 82 13.07 9.77 7.39
N TRP A 83 12.71 9.07 6.32
CA TRP A 83 11.85 9.58 5.26
C TRP A 83 10.43 9.01 5.43
N ASP A 84 9.45 9.84 5.80
CA ASP A 84 8.07 9.39 5.94
C ASP A 84 7.43 9.10 4.59
N VAL A 85 6.64 8.09 4.61
CA VAL A 85 6.21 7.12 3.63
C VAL A 85 7.38 6.48 2.88
N GLY A 86 8.41 7.25 2.49
CA GLY A 86 9.58 6.77 1.77
C GLY A 86 9.45 6.78 0.25
N HIS A 87 8.30 7.16 -0.30
CA HIS A 87 8.10 7.35 -1.75
C HIS A 87 8.93 8.51 -2.32
N GLN A 88 9.36 9.45 -1.47
CA GLN A 88 10.25 10.56 -1.80
C GLN A 88 11.75 10.25 -1.63
N ALA A 89 12.14 9.03 -1.22
CA ALA A 89 13.50 8.69 -0.83
C ALA A 89 14.41 8.21 -1.99
N TYR A 90 14.01 8.37 -3.24
CA TYR A 90 14.87 7.96 -4.37
C TYR A 90 16.16 8.78 -4.47
N PRO A 91 16.14 10.13 -4.33
CA PRO A 91 17.38 10.91 -4.23
C PRO A 91 18.29 10.46 -3.08
N HIS A 92 17.72 10.10 -1.93
CA HIS A 92 18.44 9.54 -0.79
C HIS A 92 19.16 8.23 -1.17
N LYS A 93 18.47 7.29 -1.83
CA LYS A 93 19.11 6.05 -2.31
C LYS A 93 20.26 6.34 -3.27
N MET A 94 20.09 7.28 -4.19
CA MET A 94 21.11 7.64 -5.17
C MET A 94 22.36 8.25 -4.52
N LEU A 95 22.19 9.15 -3.55
CA LEU A 95 23.31 9.81 -2.85
C LEU A 95 23.98 8.90 -1.81
N THR A 96 23.34 7.83 -1.39
CA THR A 96 23.88 6.86 -0.41
C THR A 96 24.48 5.61 -1.07
N GLY A 97 25.07 5.76 -2.26
CA GLY A 97 25.86 4.74 -2.94
C GLY A 97 25.09 3.77 -3.81
N ARG A 98 23.76 3.94 -3.97
CA ARG A 98 22.90 3.02 -4.74
C ARG A 98 22.55 3.52 -6.14
N LYS A 99 23.17 4.61 -6.63
CA LYS A 99 22.83 5.23 -7.95
C LYS A 99 22.83 4.24 -9.12
N LYS A 100 23.81 3.31 -9.17
CA LYS A 100 23.87 2.30 -10.24
C LYS A 100 22.77 1.25 -10.11
N ALA A 101 22.43 0.87 -8.89
CA ALA A 101 21.41 -0.13 -8.60
C ALA A 101 19.98 0.39 -8.81
N MET A 102 19.77 1.71 -8.97
CA MET A 102 18.46 2.30 -9.25
C MET A 102 17.77 1.68 -10.48
N LEU A 103 18.54 1.17 -11.46
CA LEU A 103 18.00 0.49 -12.64
C LEU A 103 17.40 -0.90 -12.33
N SER A 104 17.57 -1.40 -11.11
CA SER A 104 16.93 -2.62 -10.63
C SER A 104 15.80 -2.37 -9.62
N MET A 105 15.44 -1.10 -9.38
CA MET A 105 14.43 -0.74 -8.38
C MET A 105 13.08 -1.38 -8.69
N ARG A 106 12.39 -1.89 -7.66
CA ARG A 106 11.07 -2.54 -7.78
C ARG A 106 11.07 -3.85 -8.59
N GLN A 107 12.25 -4.30 -9.06
CA GLN A 107 12.39 -5.57 -9.77
C GLN A 107 12.82 -6.68 -8.80
N ALA A 108 12.46 -7.92 -9.12
CA ALA A 108 12.80 -9.08 -8.30
C ALA A 108 14.32 -9.18 -8.06
N GLY A 109 14.72 -9.20 -6.78
CA GLY A 109 16.13 -9.21 -6.38
C GLY A 109 16.87 -7.87 -6.51
N GLY A 110 16.19 -6.81 -6.94
CA GLY A 110 16.73 -5.46 -7.04
C GLY A 110 16.47 -4.61 -5.80
N LEU A 111 16.63 -3.27 -5.94
CA LEU A 111 16.37 -2.34 -4.85
C LEU A 111 14.89 -2.32 -4.47
N ALA A 112 14.63 -2.26 -3.17
CA ALA A 112 13.30 -2.10 -2.60
C ALA A 112 12.67 -0.73 -2.99
N PRO A 113 11.34 -0.66 -3.15
CA PRO A 113 10.64 0.58 -3.51
C PRO A 113 10.73 1.67 -2.43
N PHE A 114 10.94 1.27 -1.18
CA PHE A 114 11.02 2.15 -0.01
C PHE A 114 12.34 1.92 0.74
N PRO A 115 12.76 2.84 1.63
CA PRO A 115 13.87 2.61 2.55
C PRO A 115 13.69 1.31 3.35
N LYS A 116 14.74 0.50 3.41
CA LYS A 116 14.75 -0.81 4.04
C LYS A 116 16.07 -1.05 4.78
N ARG A 117 16.00 -1.31 6.09
CA ARG A 117 17.17 -1.36 6.97
C ARG A 117 18.23 -2.39 6.57
N ASP A 118 17.82 -3.51 6.01
CA ASP A 118 18.71 -4.56 5.53
C ASP A 118 19.27 -4.29 4.11
N GLU A 119 18.79 -3.25 3.43
CA GLU A 119 19.33 -2.80 2.14
C GLU A 119 20.51 -1.84 2.32
N SER A 120 20.45 -0.96 3.31
CA SER A 120 21.49 0.06 3.52
C SER A 120 21.53 0.54 4.98
N VAL A 121 22.74 0.79 5.49
CA VAL A 121 22.94 1.41 6.81
C VAL A 121 22.39 2.84 6.89
N PHE A 122 22.19 3.50 5.76
CA PHE A 122 21.59 4.82 5.65
C PHE A 122 20.06 4.78 5.76
N ASP A 123 19.42 3.63 5.56
CA ASP A 123 17.99 3.44 5.74
C ASP A 123 17.70 3.19 7.23
N THR A 124 17.72 4.27 8.01
CA THR A 124 17.66 4.25 9.49
C THR A 124 16.42 3.52 10.00
N PHE A 125 15.28 3.63 9.28
CA PHE A 125 14.03 2.97 9.60
C PHE A 125 13.34 2.48 8.32
N GLY A 126 12.75 1.30 8.36
CA GLY A 126 11.94 0.77 7.27
C GLY A 126 10.59 1.51 7.21
N VAL A 127 10.23 1.97 6.02
CA VAL A 127 9.01 2.76 5.80
C VAL A 127 8.18 2.18 4.66
N GLY A 128 7.01 2.74 4.40
CA GLY A 128 6.05 2.30 3.37
C GLY A 128 4.62 2.68 3.74
N HIS A 129 4.26 2.60 5.04
CA HIS A 129 3.04 3.20 5.58
C HIS A 129 3.34 4.58 6.16
N ALA A 130 2.43 5.52 5.92
CA ALA A 130 2.58 6.91 6.33
C ALA A 130 2.59 7.11 7.85
N SER A 131 3.19 8.24 8.28
CA SER A 131 3.01 8.85 9.60
C SER A 131 3.71 8.14 10.76
N THR A 132 4.61 7.20 10.45
CA THR A 132 5.37 6.45 11.47
C THR A 132 6.68 7.12 11.87
N SER A 133 7.16 8.06 11.06
CA SER A 133 8.52 8.64 11.18
C SER A 133 8.76 9.36 12.50
N ILE A 134 7.81 10.18 12.96
CA ILE A 134 7.97 10.99 14.18
C ILE A 134 8.03 10.07 15.41
N SER A 135 7.14 9.07 15.50
CA SER A 135 7.17 8.09 16.61
C SER A 135 8.48 7.28 16.62
N ALA A 136 8.92 6.80 15.45
CA ALA A 136 10.17 6.06 15.33
C ALA A 136 11.38 6.93 15.71
N LEU A 137 11.40 8.19 15.26
CA LEU A 137 12.44 9.15 15.59
C LEU A 137 12.49 9.42 17.09
N LEU A 138 11.33 9.67 17.73
CA LEU A 138 11.24 9.88 19.16
C LEU A 138 11.82 8.69 19.94
N GLY A 139 11.45 7.47 19.55
CA GLY A 139 12.02 6.25 20.15
C GLY A 139 13.55 6.19 20.01
N MET A 140 14.10 6.58 18.85
CA MET A 140 15.55 6.66 18.65
C MET A 140 16.21 7.72 19.52
N VAL A 141 15.63 8.91 19.64
CA VAL A 141 16.14 9.98 20.51
C VAL A 141 16.21 9.52 21.96
N LEU A 142 15.11 8.92 22.46
CA LEU A 142 15.02 8.48 23.87
C LEU A 142 15.98 7.31 24.18
N ALA A 143 16.28 6.47 23.19
CA ALA A 143 17.21 5.35 23.33
C ALA A 143 18.67 5.70 23.00
N ASN A 144 18.92 6.89 22.44
CA ASN A 144 20.25 7.29 21.97
C ASN A 144 21.19 7.59 23.14
N LYS A 145 22.41 7.05 23.04
CA LYS A 145 23.48 7.29 24.03
C LYS A 145 24.53 8.31 23.56
N ASN A 146 24.47 8.72 22.29
CA ASN A 146 25.38 9.71 21.73
C ASN A 146 24.72 11.10 21.70
N PRO A 147 25.04 12.01 22.63
CA PRO A 147 24.40 13.32 22.71
C PRO A 147 24.72 14.24 21.52
N LEU A 148 25.72 13.89 20.70
CA LEU A 148 26.13 14.65 19.53
C LEU A 148 25.37 14.24 18.25
N ALA A 149 24.69 13.11 18.27
CA ALA A 149 23.95 12.63 17.08
C ALA A 149 22.65 13.41 16.86
N HIS A 150 22.46 13.89 15.65
CA HIS A 150 21.23 14.52 15.23
C HIS A 150 20.18 13.50 14.82
N HIS A 151 18.91 13.84 15.03
CA HIS A 151 17.75 13.00 14.73
C HIS A 151 16.74 13.81 13.91
N ILE A 152 16.52 13.40 12.68
CA ILE A 152 15.70 14.15 11.72
C ILE A 152 14.64 13.21 11.09
N ALA A 153 13.39 13.67 11.03
CA ALA A 153 12.34 13.05 10.21
C ALA A 153 11.82 14.04 9.17
N VAL A 154 11.73 13.59 7.94
CA VAL A 154 11.06 14.33 6.86
C VAL A 154 9.69 13.69 6.65
N ILE A 155 8.63 14.46 6.87
CA ILE A 155 7.24 14.02 6.74
C ILE A 155 6.50 14.92 5.73
N GLY A 156 5.72 14.32 4.83
CA GLY A 156 4.85 15.08 3.95
C GLY A 156 3.60 15.59 4.67
N ASP A 157 3.06 16.69 4.16
CA ASP A 157 1.82 17.33 4.59
C ASP A 157 0.65 16.34 4.68
N GLY A 158 0.43 15.50 3.64
CA GLY A 158 -0.56 14.44 3.67
C GLY A 158 -0.33 13.40 4.75
N ALA A 159 0.93 12.99 5.00
CA ALA A 159 1.25 12.05 6.07
C ALA A 159 1.10 12.66 7.47
N LEU A 160 1.19 13.98 7.59
CA LEU A 160 0.98 14.69 8.86
C LEU A 160 -0.50 14.65 9.31
N THR A 161 -1.45 14.35 8.41
CA THR A 161 -2.88 14.31 8.74
C THR A 161 -3.30 13.11 9.59
N ALA A 162 -2.49 12.05 9.68
CA ALA A 162 -2.84 10.85 10.43
C ALA A 162 -2.71 11.04 11.95
N GLY A 163 -3.59 10.41 12.71
CA GLY A 163 -3.63 10.49 14.18
C GLY A 163 -2.29 10.18 14.85
N MET A 164 -1.55 9.16 14.36
CA MET A 164 -0.24 8.79 14.90
C MET A 164 0.78 9.94 14.84
N ALA A 165 0.74 10.81 13.82
CA ALA A 165 1.62 11.98 13.75
C ALA A 165 1.31 12.96 14.87
N PHE A 166 0.03 13.23 15.16
CA PHE A 166 -0.39 14.10 16.27
C PHE A 166 -0.02 13.51 17.62
N GLU A 167 -0.23 12.20 17.84
CA GLU A 167 0.19 11.50 19.06
C GLU A 167 1.69 11.65 19.30
N ALA A 168 2.49 11.46 18.24
CA ALA A 168 3.94 11.57 18.31
C ALA A 168 4.44 13.00 18.56
N LEU A 169 3.84 14.01 17.91
CA LEU A 169 4.15 15.42 18.16
C LEU A 169 3.85 15.80 19.61
N ASN A 170 2.67 15.43 20.13
CA ASN A 170 2.29 15.66 21.52
C ASN A 170 3.30 15.04 22.51
N HIS A 171 3.70 13.78 22.29
CA HIS A 171 4.64 13.09 23.16
C HIS A 171 6.07 13.64 23.02
N MET A 172 6.50 14.01 21.82
CA MET A 172 7.81 14.61 21.56
C MET A 172 7.97 15.95 22.28
N ALA A 173 6.93 16.78 22.25
CA ALA A 173 6.88 18.04 22.99
C ALA A 173 6.95 17.82 24.51
N HIS A 174 6.19 16.84 25.03
CA HIS A 174 6.25 16.50 26.47
C HIS A 174 7.64 16.05 26.91
N CYS A 175 8.32 15.23 26.10
CA CYS A 175 9.67 14.74 26.40
C CYS A 175 10.76 15.78 26.17
N GLN A 176 10.47 16.95 25.61
CA GLN A 176 11.45 17.96 25.18
C GLN A 176 12.58 17.32 24.33
N ALA A 177 12.21 16.40 23.46
CA ALA A 177 13.16 15.58 22.70
C ALA A 177 13.96 16.43 21.71
N ASN A 178 15.30 16.27 21.72
CA ASN A 178 16.18 16.98 20.80
C ASN A 178 16.13 16.37 19.40
N ALA A 179 15.13 16.74 18.61
CA ALA A 179 14.89 16.25 17.26
C ALA A 179 14.42 17.36 16.32
N LEU A 180 14.63 17.19 15.04
CA LEU A 180 14.14 18.07 13.98
C LEU A 180 13.10 17.33 13.12
N ILE A 181 11.89 17.86 13.07
CA ILE A 181 10.85 17.44 12.14
C ILE A 181 10.84 18.42 10.96
N ILE A 182 10.92 17.91 9.75
CA ILE A 182 10.80 18.71 8.53
C ILE A 182 9.47 18.34 7.88
N VAL A 183 8.53 19.29 7.88
CA VAL A 183 7.27 19.15 7.15
C VAL A 183 7.51 19.61 5.72
N ASN A 184 7.43 18.65 4.79
CA ASN A 184 7.52 18.90 3.37
C ASN A 184 6.12 19.13 2.81
N ASP A 185 5.75 20.39 2.68
CA ASP A 185 4.45 20.83 2.22
C ASP A 185 4.48 21.11 0.72
N ASN A 186 3.63 20.43 -0.01
CA ASN A 186 3.47 20.60 -1.46
C ASN A 186 2.01 20.59 -1.89
N ASP A 187 1.08 20.78 -0.94
CA ASP A 187 -0.38 20.77 -1.11
C ASP A 187 -0.95 19.47 -1.71
N MET A 188 -0.15 18.39 -1.66
CA MET A 188 -0.49 17.16 -2.34
C MET A 188 -0.13 15.92 -1.48
N ALA A 189 -1.12 15.06 -1.27
CA ALA A 189 -0.92 13.66 -0.92
C ALA A 189 -0.68 12.82 -2.21
N ILE A 190 -1.48 11.80 -2.47
CA ILE A 190 -1.59 11.16 -3.79
C ILE A 190 -2.37 12.11 -4.72
N ASP A 191 -3.56 12.52 -4.28
CA ASP A 191 -4.40 13.58 -4.83
C ASP A 191 -4.15 14.90 -4.06
N ALA A 192 -4.92 15.97 -4.32
CA ALA A 192 -4.86 17.20 -3.55
C ALA A 192 -5.14 16.93 -2.07
N ASN A 193 -4.44 17.62 -1.17
CA ASN A 193 -4.65 17.49 0.26
C ASN A 193 -6.05 17.93 0.66
N LEU A 194 -6.62 17.21 1.63
CA LEU A 194 -7.96 17.45 2.15
C LEU A 194 -7.93 17.67 3.67
N GLY A 195 -8.89 18.43 4.15
CA GLY A 195 -9.14 18.65 5.57
C GLY A 195 -8.60 19.94 6.14
N GLY A 196 -9.00 20.22 7.38
CA GLY A 196 -8.66 21.47 8.05
C GLY A 196 -7.16 21.72 8.26
N LEU A 197 -6.36 20.64 8.35
CA LEU A 197 -4.91 20.79 8.50
C LEU A 197 -4.26 21.29 7.22
N ALA A 198 -4.70 20.81 6.04
CA ALA A 198 -4.19 21.29 4.77
C ALA A 198 -4.45 22.80 4.61
N THR A 199 -5.70 23.22 4.88
CA THR A 199 -6.09 24.65 4.90
C THR A 199 -5.30 25.46 5.94
N PHE A 200 -4.91 24.86 7.06
CA PHE A 200 -4.18 25.52 8.13
C PHE A 200 -2.68 25.69 7.81
N LEU A 201 -2.08 24.75 7.11
CA LEU A 201 -0.67 24.86 6.66
C LEU A 201 -0.52 25.96 5.61
N ASP A 202 -1.55 26.24 4.83
CA ASP A 202 -1.63 27.34 3.88
C ASP A 202 -2.03 28.63 4.64
N ASP A 203 -1.07 29.48 4.97
CA ASP A 203 -1.15 30.65 5.87
C ASP A 203 -2.17 31.76 5.47
N HIS A 204 -3.16 31.46 4.63
CA HIS A 204 -4.12 32.45 4.09
C HIS A 204 -5.31 32.75 5.00
N HIS A 205 -5.48 32.11 6.17
CA HIS A 205 -6.72 32.19 6.94
C HIS A 205 -6.69 33.01 8.24
N GLY A 206 -5.64 33.77 8.54
CA GLY A 206 -5.68 34.81 9.59
C GLY A 206 -5.78 34.32 11.05
N PHE A 207 -5.70 33.03 11.33
CA PHE A 207 -5.73 32.45 12.67
C PHE A 207 -4.35 32.21 13.30
N GLY A 208 -3.32 32.95 12.87
CA GLY A 208 -1.97 32.86 13.41
C GLY A 208 -1.08 31.75 12.79
N GLY A 209 -1.62 31.00 11.83
CA GLY A 209 -0.90 30.05 10.99
C GLY A 209 -0.22 28.88 11.72
N PRO A 210 0.55 28.05 10.98
CA PRO A 210 1.25 26.87 11.51
C PRO A 210 2.24 27.24 12.63
N SER A 211 2.87 28.40 12.54
CA SER A 211 3.84 28.89 13.53
C SER A 211 3.24 28.96 14.94
N GLN A 212 2.04 29.50 15.09
CA GLN A 212 1.41 29.66 16.39
C GLN A 212 1.05 28.30 16.99
N TRP A 213 0.52 27.37 16.21
CA TRP A 213 0.10 26.06 16.68
C TRP A 213 1.28 25.19 17.13
N PHE A 214 2.32 25.07 16.30
CA PHE A 214 3.49 24.26 16.65
C PHE A 214 4.28 24.87 17.82
N THR A 215 4.34 26.22 17.90
CA THR A 215 4.97 26.90 19.05
C THR A 215 4.16 26.69 20.32
N ALA A 216 2.83 26.79 20.26
CA ALA A 216 1.96 26.51 21.42
C ALA A 216 2.06 25.05 21.89
N LEU A 217 2.31 24.11 20.98
CA LEU A 217 2.59 22.72 21.32
C LEU A 217 3.97 22.52 21.97
N GLY A 218 4.89 23.49 21.84
CA GLY A 218 6.22 23.46 22.47
C GLY A 218 7.38 23.22 21.50
N PHE A 219 7.18 23.38 20.19
CA PHE A 219 8.25 23.28 19.18
C PHE A 219 8.89 24.64 18.89
N THR A 220 10.20 24.64 18.66
CA THR A 220 10.84 25.74 17.96
C THR A 220 10.51 25.65 16.48
N TYR A 221 9.65 26.54 16.00
CA TYR A 221 9.17 26.54 14.61
C TYR A 221 9.95 27.50 13.73
N ARG A 222 10.25 27.07 12.49
CA ARG A 222 10.74 27.90 11.39
C ARG A 222 9.95 27.57 10.11
N GLY A 223 9.55 28.58 9.39
CA GLY A 223 8.87 28.42 8.08
C GLY A 223 7.59 29.25 7.95
N PRO A 224 6.87 29.07 6.83
CA PRO A 224 7.30 28.30 5.67
C PRO A 224 8.48 28.93 4.92
N VAL A 225 9.35 28.10 4.37
CA VAL A 225 10.51 28.53 3.54
C VAL A 225 10.54 27.77 2.21
N ASP A 226 11.16 28.36 1.19
CA ASP A 226 11.33 27.70 -0.10
C ASP A 226 12.23 26.45 0.03
N GLY A 227 11.65 25.27 -0.14
CA GLY A 227 12.35 23.99 -0.10
C GLY A 227 13.30 23.74 -1.30
N HIS A 228 13.36 24.67 -2.25
CA HIS A 228 14.27 24.63 -3.41
C HIS A 228 15.42 25.63 -3.31
N ASP A 229 15.43 26.49 -2.28
CA ASP A 229 16.53 27.42 -2.02
C ASP A 229 17.64 26.74 -1.19
N LEU A 230 18.64 26.17 -1.89
CA LEU A 230 19.77 25.47 -1.26
C LEU A 230 20.52 26.31 -0.21
N PRO A 231 20.92 27.58 -0.47
CA PRO A 231 21.55 28.45 0.53
C PRO A 231 20.68 28.67 1.77
N GLN A 232 19.39 28.96 1.58
CA GLN A 232 18.47 29.19 2.69
C GLN A 232 18.26 27.93 3.53
N LEU A 233 18.06 26.77 2.89
CA LEU A 233 17.95 25.48 3.59
C LEU A 233 19.20 25.16 4.41
N MET A 234 20.41 25.36 3.83
CA MET A 234 21.66 25.13 4.55
C MET A 234 21.75 26.01 5.81
N LEU A 235 21.41 27.30 5.69
CA LEU A 235 21.45 28.24 6.81
C LEU A 235 20.49 27.84 7.94
N ILE A 236 19.22 27.63 7.60
CA ILE A 236 18.15 27.36 8.57
C ILE A 236 18.32 26.00 9.23
N ILE A 237 18.68 24.96 8.47
CA ILE A 237 18.91 23.62 9.05
C ILE A 237 20.11 23.67 10.00
N THR A 238 21.20 24.34 9.64
CA THR A 238 22.36 24.51 10.53
C THR A 238 21.97 25.24 11.83
N GLU A 239 21.18 26.32 11.73
CA GLU A 239 20.63 27.01 12.91
C GLU A 239 19.84 26.05 13.80
N LEU A 240 18.84 25.35 13.22
CA LEU A 240 17.96 24.46 13.99
C LEU A 240 18.71 23.28 14.63
N LEU A 241 19.72 22.73 13.97
CA LEU A 241 20.54 21.65 14.54
C LEU A 241 21.34 22.11 15.77
N SER A 242 21.66 23.40 15.88
CA SER A 242 22.36 23.97 17.05
C SER A 242 21.45 24.22 18.26
N LEU A 243 20.13 24.25 18.06
CA LEU A 243 19.16 24.50 19.12
C LEU A 243 18.79 23.23 19.88
N PRO A 244 18.53 23.29 21.19
CA PRO A 244 18.03 22.16 21.96
C PRO A 244 16.52 21.96 21.79
N GLY A 245 16.01 20.80 22.22
CA GLY A 245 14.59 20.51 22.31
C GLY A 245 13.95 20.15 20.95
N PRO A 246 12.62 20.05 20.90
CA PRO A 246 11.88 19.70 19.69
C PRO A 246 11.82 20.89 18.73
N LYS A 247 12.14 20.64 17.47
CA LYS A 247 12.18 21.65 16.40
C LYS A 247 11.35 21.19 15.22
N LEU A 248 10.71 22.14 14.54
CA LEU A 248 9.94 21.90 13.33
C LEU A 248 10.32 22.95 12.27
N LEU A 249 10.75 22.44 11.11
CA LEU A 249 10.97 23.21 9.91
C LEU A 249 9.83 22.93 8.93
N HIS A 250 9.11 23.95 8.51
CA HIS A 250 8.09 23.87 7.47
C HIS A 250 8.69 24.39 6.17
N ILE A 251 8.72 23.56 5.15
CA ILE A 251 9.21 23.92 3.81
C ILE A 251 8.11 23.76 2.79
N ASN A 252 8.01 24.71 1.86
CA ASN A 252 7.16 24.61 0.69
C ASN A 252 7.96 24.07 -0.49
N THR A 253 7.46 23.01 -1.11
CA THR A 253 8.08 22.40 -2.29
C THR A 253 7.09 22.26 -3.44
N LEU A 254 7.61 22.08 -4.65
CA LEU A 254 6.80 21.80 -5.82
C LEU A 254 6.94 20.33 -6.21
N LYS A 255 5.86 19.56 -6.12
CA LYS A 255 5.83 18.17 -6.58
C LYS A 255 6.15 18.10 -8.08
N GLY A 256 7.16 17.33 -8.47
CA GLY A 256 7.61 17.27 -9.86
C GLY A 256 8.66 18.30 -10.26
N LYS A 257 9.21 19.08 -9.32
CA LYS A 257 10.16 20.18 -9.56
C LYS A 257 11.25 19.86 -10.57
N GLY A 258 11.40 20.77 -11.56
CA GLY A 258 12.42 20.71 -12.62
C GLY A 258 12.03 19.80 -13.79
N TYR A 259 10.88 19.12 -13.75
CA TYR A 259 10.32 18.37 -14.87
C TYR A 259 8.94 18.91 -15.25
N GLY A 260 8.87 19.70 -16.33
CA GLY A 260 7.66 20.46 -16.71
C GLY A 260 6.36 19.64 -16.78
N PRO A 261 6.35 18.43 -17.38
CA PRO A 261 5.14 17.60 -17.38
C PRO A 261 4.65 17.23 -15.98
N ALA A 262 5.55 16.93 -15.01
CA ALA A 262 5.15 16.58 -13.65
C ALA A 262 4.75 17.81 -12.82
N GLU A 263 5.30 18.98 -13.10
CA GLU A 263 4.83 20.24 -12.49
C GLU A 263 3.41 20.60 -12.95
N SER A 264 3.07 20.26 -14.21
CA SER A 264 1.74 20.54 -14.78
C SER A 264 0.67 19.50 -14.42
N ASP A 265 1.06 18.27 -14.15
CA ASP A 265 0.18 17.16 -13.76
C ASP A 265 0.80 16.35 -12.59
N PRO A 266 0.81 16.90 -11.37
CA PRO A 266 1.43 16.25 -10.22
C PRO A 266 0.73 14.96 -9.77
N VAL A 267 -0.54 14.76 -10.12
CA VAL A 267 -1.29 13.52 -9.85
C VAL A 267 -0.88 12.44 -10.82
N GLY A 268 -0.91 12.70 -12.13
CA GLY A 268 -0.51 11.74 -13.16
C GLY A 268 0.95 11.30 -13.06
N TYR A 269 1.82 12.17 -12.53
CA TYR A 269 3.24 11.88 -12.31
C TYR A 269 3.59 11.51 -10.86
N HIS A 270 2.60 11.21 -10.01
CA HIS A 270 2.86 10.68 -8.66
C HIS A 270 3.65 9.37 -8.75
N ALA A 271 3.20 8.44 -9.59
CA ALA A 271 3.90 7.19 -9.89
C ALA A 271 3.81 6.88 -11.39
N LEU A 272 4.94 6.53 -11.99
CA LEU A 272 5.02 6.15 -13.40
C LEU A 272 5.02 4.64 -13.58
N ALA A 273 4.35 4.17 -14.64
CA ALA A 273 4.65 2.88 -15.22
C ALA A 273 6.01 2.92 -15.94
N LYS A 274 6.66 1.78 -16.10
CA LYS A 274 7.86 1.65 -16.93
C LYS A 274 7.56 2.18 -18.34
N ILE A 275 8.43 3.06 -18.85
CA ILE A 275 8.32 3.55 -20.22
C ILE A 275 8.89 2.47 -21.15
N ASP A 276 8.01 1.81 -21.90
CA ASP A 276 8.44 0.86 -22.90
C ASP A 276 8.97 1.60 -24.15
N PRO A 277 10.20 1.34 -24.60
CA PRO A 277 10.72 1.94 -25.84
C PRO A 277 10.09 1.37 -27.12
N ILE A 278 9.36 0.26 -27.03
CA ILE A 278 8.69 -0.42 -28.15
C ILE A 278 7.20 -0.05 -28.10
N GLU A 279 6.64 0.32 -29.25
CA GLU A 279 5.28 0.82 -29.48
C GLU A 279 4.22 0.24 -28.53
N PRO A 280 3.24 1.04 -28.07
CA PRO A 280 2.16 0.54 -27.23
C PRO A 280 1.37 -0.47 -28.02
N ILE A 281 1.60 -1.75 -27.78
CA ILE A 281 0.66 -2.79 -28.20
C ILE A 281 -0.62 -2.50 -27.43
N ILE A 282 -1.66 -2.03 -28.12
CA ILE A 282 -2.99 -1.88 -27.56
C ILE A 282 -3.55 -3.30 -27.38
N ILE A 283 -3.09 -3.97 -26.33
CA ILE A 283 -3.77 -5.16 -25.83
C ILE A 283 -5.02 -4.63 -25.16
N LYS A 284 -6.18 -5.07 -25.63
CA LYS A 284 -7.46 -4.81 -24.97
C LYS A 284 -7.36 -5.47 -23.59
N LYS A 285 -7.01 -4.66 -22.59
CA LYS A 285 -6.87 -5.14 -21.20
C LYS A 285 -8.27 -5.44 -20.67
N SER A 286 -8.43 -6.58 -20.02
CA SER A 286 -9.61 -6.86 -19.19
C SER A 286 -9.75 -5.74 -18.13
N PRO A 287 -10.99 -5.42 -17.70
CA PRO A 287 -11.17 -4.46 -16.64
C PRO A 287 -10.42 -4.91 -15.37
N THR A 288 -9.95 -3.97 -14.57
CA THR A 288 -9.38 -4.29 -13.25
C THR A 288 -10.49 -4.49 -12.22
N TYR A 289 -10.20 -5.16 -11.11
CA TYR A 289 -11.17 -5.27 -10.00
C TYR A 289 -11.59 -3.90 -9.46
N ALA A 290 -10.66 -2.92 -9.35
CA ALA A 290 -11.00 -1.54 -8.99
C ALA A 290 -11.98 -0.91 -9.98
N HIS A 291 -11.84 -1.18 -11.28
CA HIS A 291 -12.80 -0.72 -12.30
C HIS A 291 -14.19 -1.37 -12.13
N VAL A 292 -14.23 -2.68 -11.88
CA VAL A 292 -15.48 -3.42 -11.61
C VAL A 292 -16.18 -2.84 -10.38
N PHE A 293 -15.44 -2.59 -9.30
CA PHE A 293 -15.97 -1.94 -8.11
C PHE A 293 -16.47 -0.52 -8.39
N GLY A 294 -15.70 0.29 -9.11
CA GLY A 294 -16.05 1.66 -9.45
C GLY A 294 -17.32 1.76 -10.30
N GLN A 295 -17.53 0.84 -11.25
CA GLN A 295 -18.78 0.73 -12.00
C GLN A 295 -19.94 0.33 -11.09
N TRP A 296 -19.74 -0.73 -10.29
CA TRP A 296 -20.76 -1.24 -9.39
C TRP A 296 -21.27 -0.16 -8.38
N VAL A 297 -20.34 0.58 -7.77
CA VAL A 297 -20.72 1.58 -6.75
C VAL A 297 -21.51 2.75 -7.34
N CYS A 298 -21.18 3.18 -8.56
CA CYS A 298 -21.98 4.18 -9.29
C CYS A 298 -23.38 3.66 -9.64
N GLU A 299 -23.49 2.45 -10.19
CA GLU A 299 -24.78 1.82 -10.51
C GLU A 299 -25.64 1.67 -9.26
N LYS A 300 -25.05 1.24 -8.15
CA LYS A 300 -25.74 1.08 -6.88
C LYS A 300 -26.21 2.43 -6.31
N ALA A 301 -25.40 3.47 -6.38
CA ALA A 301 -25.74 4.80 -5.90
C ALA A 301 -26.87 5.48 -6.70
N ARG A 302 -27.05 5.14 -7.98
CA ARG A 302 -28.18 5.64 -8.79
C ARG A 302 -29.52 5.12 -8.30
N ILE A 303 -29.55 3.93 -7.69
CA ILE A 303 -30.79 3.27 -7.26
C ILE A 303 -31.02 3.34 -5.75
N ASP A 304 -29.99 3.59 -4.94
CA ASP A 304 -30.11 3.74 -3.49
C ASP A 304 -29.39 5.01 -3.00
N GLY A 305 -30.17 6.00 -2.60
CA GLY A 305 -29.67 7.28 -2.09
C GLY A 305 -28.98 7.20 -0.73
N ARG A 306 -29.09 6.08 -0.01
CA ARG A 306 -28.44 5.86 1.29
C ARG A 306 -26.97 5.51 1.17
N LEU A 307 -26.50 5.10 -0.03
CA LEU A 307 -25.12 4.73 -0.25
C LEU A 307 -24.20 5.93 -0.04
N MET A 308 -23.23 5.77 0.87
CA MET A 308 -22.14 6.71 1.14
C MET A 308 -20.81 5.98 0.91
N ALA A 309 -19.95 6.51 0.04
CA ALA A 309 -18.65 5.95 -0.24
C ALA A 309 -17.57 6.66 0.60
N ILE A 310 -16.68 5.87 1.22
CA ILE A 310 -15.61 6.38 2.07
C ILE A 310 -14.28 5.78 1.58
N THR A 311 -13.24 6.60 1.50
CA THR A 311 -11.89 6.13 1.16
C THR A 311 -10.82 6.94 1.90
N PRO A 312 -9.77 6.31 2.45
CA PRO A 312 -8.64 7.03 3.04
C PRO A 312 -7.57 7.31 1.98
N ALA A 313 -7.62 8.48 1.33
CA ALA A 313 -6.67 8.98 0.33
C ALA A 313 -6.45 8.05 -0.89
N MET A 314 -7.43 7.19 -1.24
CA MET A 314 -7.30 6.19 -2.31
C MET A 314 -8.35 6.35 -3.41
N LEU A 315 -8.78 7.58 -3.70
CA LEU A 315 -9.84 7.87 -4.68
C LEU A 315 -9.56 7.21 -6.04
N GLY A 316 -8.45 7.56 -6.68
CA GLY A 316 -8.08 7.01 -7.98
C GLY A 316 -7.72 5.53 -7.91
N GLY A 317 -6.96 5.14 -6.89
CA GLY A 317 -6.53 3.76 -6.70
C GLY A 317 -7.66 2.76 -6.48
N SER A 318 -8.77 3.19 -5.89
CA SER A 318 -9.96 2.35 -5.67
C SER A 318 -11.01 2.48 -6.79
N GLY A 319 -10.76 3.28 -7.84
CA GLY A 319 -11.68 3.43 -8.98
C GLY A 319 -12.90 4.30 -8.69
N LEU A 320 -12.79 5.25 -7.75
CA LEU A 320 -13.89 6.12 -7.32
C LEU A 320 -13.99 7.44 -8.10
N GLU A 321 -13.18 7.67 -9.14
CA GLU A 321 -13.16 8.94 -9.88
C GLU A 321 -14.49 9.23 -10.57
N SER A 322 -15.17 8.21 -11.10
CA SER A 322 -16.51 8.39 -11.69
C SER A 322 -17.56 8.68 -10.63
N PHE A 323 -17.46 8.02 -9.48
CA PHE A 323 -18.33 8.27 -8.33
C PHE A 323 -18.17 9.69 -7.79
N SER A 324 -16.94 10.16 -7.67
CA SER A 324 -16.64 11.54 -7.23
C SER A 324 -17.28 12.59 -8.12
N LYS A 325 -17.27 12.36 -9.44
CA LYS A 325 -17.87 13.30 -10.41
C LYS A 325 -19.40 13.29 -10.40
N GLU A 326 -20.02 12.13 -10.20
CA GLU A 326 -21.47 11.95 -10.28
C GLU A 326 -22.16 12.15 -8.91
N PHE A 327 -21.49 11.76 -7.81
CA PHE A 327 -22.04 11.71 -6.45
C PHE A 327 -21.09 12.33 -5.42
N GLY A 328 -20.41 13.42 -5.74
CA GLY A 328 -19.36 14.01 -4.90
C GLY A 328 -19.79 14.32 -3.47
N GLU A 329 -21.04 14.72 -3.24
CA GLU A 329 -21.64 14.97 -1.91
C GLU A 329 -21.83 13.69 -1.06
N ARG A 330 -21.75 12.50 -1.67
CA ARG A 330 -21.84 11.19 -1.02
C ARG A 330 -20.49 10.46 -0.99
N LEU A 331 -19.41 11.14 -1.39
CA LEU A 331 -18.05 10.65 -1.30
C LEU A 331 -17.31 11.35 -0.16
N PHE A 332 -16.70 10.57 0.70
CA PHE A 332 -15.91 11.04 1.84
C PHE A 332 -14.48 10.51 1.71
N ASP A 333 -13.60 11.32 1.11
CA ASP A 333 -12.17 11.09 1.25
C ASP A 333 -11.72 11.71 2.57
N VAL A 334 -11.17 10.87 3.45
CA VAL A 334 -10.79 11.27 4.82
C VAL A 334 -9.28 11.52 4.96
N ALA A 335 -8.57 11.71 3.85
CA ALA A 335 -7.11 11.75 3.80
C ALA A 335 -6.49 10.45 4.37
N ILE A 336 -5.23 10.48 4.82
CA ILE A 336 -4.56 9.27 5.35
C ILE A 336 -4.99 9.02 6.80
N ALA A 337 -6.24 8.61 6.98
CA ALA A 337 -6.89 8.45 8.29
C ALA A 337 -7.79 7.19 8.33
N GLU A 338 -7.18 6.01 8.24
CA GLU A 338 -7.90 4.74 8.14
C GLU A 338 -8.77 4.46 9.37
N GLN A 339 -8.29 4.77 10.58
CA GLN A 339 -9.07 4.63 11.81
C GLN A 339 -10.34 5.46 11.75
N HIS A 340 -10.20 6.73 11.32
CA HIS A 340 -11.33 7.65 11.15
C HIS A 340 -12.31 7.15 10.10
N ALA A 341 -11.83 6.64 8.96
CA ALA A 341 -12.68 6.07 7.90
C ALA A 341 -13.62 4.99 8.43
N ILE A 342 -13.11 4.07 9.23
CA ILE A 342 -13.86 2.95 9.79
C ILE A 342 -14.89 3.43 10.81
N THR A 343 -14.50 4.29 11.76
CA THR A 343 -15.45 4.82 12.77
C THR A 343 -16.48 5.78 12.15
N LEU A 344 -16.09 6.57 11.14
CA LEU A 344 -17.02 7.42 10.39
C LEU A 344 -18.12 6.57 9.71
N ALA A 345 -17.71 5.46 9.06
CA ALA A 345 -18.66 4.51 8.48
C ALA A 345 -19.63 3.95 9.54
N ALA A 346 -19.12 3.60 10.73
CA ALA A 346 -19.96 3.13 11.83
C ALA A 346 -20.99 4.17 12.25
N GLY A 347 -20.59 5.43 12.42
CA GLY A 347 -21.50 6.53 12.74
C GLY A 347 -22.57 6.74 11.67
N MET A 348 -22.20 6.71 10.37
CA MET A 348 -23.16 6.82 9.26
C MET A 348 -24.15 5.67 9.24
N ALA A 349 -23.72 4.44 9.52
CA ALA A 349 -24.60 3.28 9.59
C ALA A 349 -25.62 3.40 10.72
N CYS A 350 -25.25 3.99 11.86
CA CYS A 350 -26.17 4.26 12.98
C CYS A 350 -27.29 5.24 12.60
N GLU A 351 -27.08 6.14 11.64
CA GLU A 351 -28.08 7.07 11.12
C GLU A 351 -28.85 6.52 9.89
N GLY A 352 -28.67 5.23 9.58
CA GLY A 352 -29.42 4.54 8.51
C GLY A 352 -28.83 4.70 7.12
N ALA A 353 -27.64 5.27 6.97
CA ALA A 353 -26.91 5.21 5.71
C ALA A 353 -26.42 3.79 5.41
N LYS A 354 -25.99 3.55 4.19
CA LYS A 354 -25.36 2.31 3.71
C LYS A 354 -23.90 2.61 3.33
N PRO A 355 -22.97 2.64 4.29
CA PRO A 355 -21.59 2.97 4.00
C PRO A 355 -20.89 1.85 3.23
N VAL A 356 -20.11 2.26 2.23
CA VAL A 356 -19.19 1.41 1.47
C VAL A 356 -17.78 1.97 1.66
N VAL A 357 -16.92 1.26 2.38
CA VAL A 357 -15.54 1.66 2.62
C VAL A 357 -14.62 1.00 1.60
N ALA A 358 -14.06 1.80 0.70
CA ALA A 358 -13.06 1.36 -0.27
C ALA A 358 -11.66 1.55 0.31
N ILE A 359 -11.01 0.46 0.68
CA ILE A 359 -9.74 0.50 1.38
C ILE A 359 -8.81 -0.62 0.90
N TYR A 360 -7.48 -0.38 0.88
CA TYR A 360 -6.53 -1.43 0.57
C TYR A 360 -6.36 -2.38 1.76
N SER A 361 -6.19 -3.67 1.46
CA SER A 361 -6.00 -4.72 2.46
C SER A 361 -4.90 -4.37 3.47
N THR A 362 -3.75 -3.91 3.01
CA THR A 362 -2.63 -3.51 3.87
C THR A 362 -2.96 -2.28 4.74
N PHE A 363 -3.76 -1.32 4.25
CA PHE A 363 -4.12 -0.12 4.99
C PHE A 363 -5.23 -0.35 6.01
N LEU A 364 -6.12 -1.32 5.77
CA LEU A 364 -7.13 -1.73 6.74
C LEU A 364 -6.51 -2.20 8.08
N GLN A 365 -5.27 -2.66 8.08
CA GLN A 365 -4.54 -3.01 9.31
C GLN A 365 -4.52 -1.85 10.32
N ARG A 366 -4.46 -0.58 9.86
CA ARG A 366 -4.45 0.60 10.72
C ARG A 366 -5.84 0.94 11.31
N GLY A 367 -6.90 0.43 10.71
CA GLY A 367 -8.28 0.57 11.21
C GLY A 367 -8.81 -0.70 11.90
N TYR A 368 -7.95 -1.64 12.28
CA TYR A 368 -8.38 -2.95 12.77
C TYR A 368 -9.09 -2.89 14.13
N ASP A 369 -8.60 -2.07 15.08
CA ASP A 369 -9.29 -1.86 16.35
C ASP A 369 -10.69 -1.31 16.14
N GLN A 370 -10.84 -0.28 15.30
CA GLN A 370 -12.14 0.33 14.99
C GLN A 370 -13.08 -0.66 14.26
N LEU A 371 -12.53 -1.53 13.41
CA LEU A 371 -13.32 -2.58 12.78
C LEU A 371 -13.87 -3.57 13.82
N ILE A 372 -13.08 -3.94 14.81
CA ILE A 372 -13.53 -4.81 15.91
C ILE A 372 -14.58 -4.09 16.76
N HIS A 373 -14.19 -2.96 17.36
CA HIS A 373 -14.95 -2.27 18.40
C HIS A 373 -16.18 -1.55 17.84
N ASP A 374 -16.01 -0.77 16.78
CA ASP A 374 -17.04 0.13 16.29
C ASP A 374 -17.99 -0.53 15.29
N ILE A 375 -17.56 -1.57 14.58
CA ILE A 375 -18.37 -2.23 13.54
C ILE A 375 -18.78 -3.64 13.95
N ALA A 376 -17.82 -4.56 14.18
CA ALA A 376 -18.12 -5.98 14.33
C ALA A 376 -18.90 -6.28 15.62
N LEU A 377 -18.52 -5.70 16.76
CA LEU A 377 -19.21 -5.87 18.02
C LEU A 377 -20.63 -5.30 18.00
N GLN A 378 -20.86 -4.24 17.26
CA GLN A 378 -22.17 -3.59 17.12
C GLN A 378 -23.01 -4.19 15.97
N ASN A 379 -22.45 -5.11 15.18
CA ASN A 379 -23.06 -5.74 14.00
C ASN A 379 -23.63 -4.70 13.01
N LEU A 380 -22.89 -3.65 12.73
CA LEU A 380 -23.34 -2.55 11.87
C LEU A 380 -23.33 -2.93 10.38
N ASP A 381 -24.30 -2.43 9.65
CA ASP A 381 -24.51 -2.71 8.23
C ASP A 381 -23.56 -1.88 7.36
N ILE A 382 -22.37 -2.44 7.14
CA ILE A 382 -21.27 -1.80 6.40
C ILE A 382 -20.65 -2.79 5.42
N LEU A 383 -20.39 -2.32 4.18
CA LEU A 383 -19.64 -3.06 3.17
C LEU A 383 -18.20 -2.57 3.11
N LEU A 384 -17.26 -3.45 3.38
CA LEU A 384 -15.83 -3.23 3.17
C LEU A 384 -15.44 -3.78 1.78
N ALA A 385 -15.13 -2.89 0.85
CA ALA A 385 -14.56 -3.22 -0.46
C ALA A 385 -13.03 -3.19 -0.34
N ILE A 386 -12.43 -4.36 -0.10
CA ILE A 386 -11.02 -4.50 0.24
C ILE A 386 -10.21 -4.79 -1.02
N ASP A 387 -9.56 -3.76 -1.54
CA ASP A 387 -8.71 -3.85 -2.72
C ASP A 387 -7.26 -4.27 -2.34
N ARG A 388 -6.48 -4.70 -3.33
CA ARG A 388 -5.08 -5.16 -3.18
C ARG A 388 -4.93 -6.31 -2.19
N ALA A 389 -5.91 -7.19 -2.09
CA ALA A 389 -5.78 -8.43 -1.34
C ALA A 389 -4.78 -9.40 -1.99
N GLY A 390 -3.96 -10.06 -1.18
CA GLY A 390 -2.91 -10.94 -1.66
C GLY A 390 -1.66 -10.21 -2.17
N VAL A 391 -1.03 -10.77 -3.20
CA VAL A 391 0.19 -10.21 -3.81
C VAL A 391 -0.12 -8.96 -4.60
N VAL A 392 0.61 -7.87 -4.30
CA VAL A 392 0.50 -6.58 -5.03
C VAL A 392 1.57 -6.37 -6.09
N GLY A 393 2.73 -7.01 -5.94
CA GLY A 393 3.82 -6.93 -6.92
C GLY A 393 4.95 -5.97 -6.51
N GLU A 394 5.16 -4.91 -7.29
CA GLU A 394 6.37 -4.09 -7.25
C GLU A 394 6.56 -3.30 -5.94
N ASP A 395 5.49 -3.03 -5.20
CA ASP A 395 5.55 -2.33 -3.90
C ASP A 395 5.92 -3.25 -2.73
N GLY A 396 5.95 -4.56 -2.95
CA GLY A 396 6.51 -5.55 -2.06
C GLY A 396 5.79 -5.71 -0.72
N ALA A 397 6.55 -6.09 0.31
CA ALA A 397 6.04 -6.50 1.62
C ALA A 397 5.19 -5.44 2.32
N THR A 398 5.48 -4.16 2.13
CA THR A 398 4.78 -3.06 2.81
C THR A 398 3.35 -2.85 2.29
N HIS A 399 3.08 -3.27 1.06
CA HIS A 399 1.78 -3.06 0.41
C HIS A 399 1.00 -4.35 0.17
N THR A 400 1.57 -5.51 0.51
CA THR A 400 0.91 -6.80 0.32
C THR A 400 -0.33 -6.97 1.22
N GLY A 401 -1.40 -7.53 0.66
CA GLY A 401 -2.64 -7.85 1.35
C GLY A 401 -2.72 -9.31 1.80
N ALA A 402 -1.63 -9.83 2.38
CA ALA A 402 -1.51 -11.25 2.71
C ALA A 402 -2.00 -11.63 4.11
N TYR A 403 -2.62 -10.72 4.86
CA TYR A 403 -2.99 -10.95 6.27
C TYR A 403 -4.46 -10.69 6.58
N ASP A 404 -5.24 -10.15 5.64
CA ASP A 404 -6.62 -9.73 5.85
C ASP A 404 -7.56 -10.88 6.21
N LEU A 405 -7.46 -12.06 5.59
CA LEU A 405 -8.28 -13.20 5.97
C LEU A 405 -8.05 -13.63 7.42
N ALA A 406 -6.79 -13.62 7.87
CA ALA A 406 -6.46 -14.05 9.22
C ALA A 406 -7.10 -13.14 10.28
N PHE A 407 -7.01 -11.82 10.11
CA PHE A 407 -7.57 -10.87 11.09
C PHE A 407 -9.08 -10.62 10.93
N LEU A 408 -9.66 -10.87 9.74
CA LEU A 408 -11.11 -10.74 9.52
C LEU A 408 -11.89 -11.96 9.99
N ARG A 409 -11.37 -13.17 9.74
CA ARG A 409 -12.14 -14.40 10.03
C ARG A 409 -12.35 -14.68 11.52
N CYS A 410 -11.52 -14.14 12.38
CA CYS A 410 -11.67 -14.29 13.83
C CYS A 410 -12.74 -13.35 14.43
N LEU A 411 -13.18 -12.32 13.70
CA LEU A 411 -14.15 -11.35 14.22
C LEU A 411 -15.57 -11.92 14.21
N PRO A 412 -16.37 -11.72 15.27
CA PRO A 412 -17.78 -12.08 15.25
C PRO A 412 -18.54 -11.25 14.21
N ASN A 413 -19.67 -11.78 13.73
CA ASN A 413 -20.62 -11.10 12.82
C ASN A 413 -20.10 -10.74 11.43
N VAL A 414 -18.79 -10.71 11.19
CA VAL A 414 -18.21 -10.33 9.89
C VAL A 414 -18.33 -11.48 8.89
N VAL A 415 -18.97 -11.21 7.75
CA VAL A 415 -18.97 -12.09 6.57
C VAL A 415 -17.75 -11.76 5.72
N VAL A 416 -17.00 -12.77 5.26
CA VAL A 416 -15.79 -12.61 4.46
C VAL A 416 -15.89 -13.38 3.15
N MET A 417 -15.83 -12.67 2.03
CA MET A 417 -15.96 -13.23 0.68
C MET A 417 -14.73 -12.89 -0.18
N ALA A 418 -14.38 -13.80 -1.10
CA ALA A 418 -13.26 -13.66 -2.01
C ALA A 418 -13.68 -14.06 -3.43
N PRO A 419 -13.97 -13.11 -4.33
CA PRO A 419 -14.41 -13.40 -5.69
C PRO A 419 -13.29 -13.99 -6.55
N SER A 420 -13.65 -14.91 -7.43
CA SER A 420 -12.74 -15.53 -8.37
C SER A 420 -12.59 -14.79 -9.71
N ASN A 421 -13.55 -13.93 -10.07
CA ASN A 421 -13.59 -13.18 -11.32
C ASN A 421 -14.48 -11.93 -11.21
N ALA A 422 -14.62 -11.14 -12.27
CA ALA A 422 -15.39 -9.90 -12.31
C ALA A 422 -16.89 -10.10 -12.01
N ALA A 423 -17.50 -11.15 -12.59
CA ALA A 423 -18.92 -11.45 -12.39
C ALA A 423 -19.20 -11.84 -10.92
N GLU A 424 -18.35 -12.67 -10.33
CA GLU A 424 -18.43 -13.02 -8.91
C GLU A 424 -18.21 -11.80 -8.00
N ALA A 425 -17.28 -10.89 -8.35
CA ALA A 425 -17.05 -9.66 -7.61
C ALA A 425 -18.32 -8.79 -7.57
N THR A 426 -18.95 -8.57 -8.72
CA THR A 426 -20.20 -7.81 -8.80
C THR A 426 -21.32 -8.48 -8.00
N ALA A 427 -21.46 -9.80 -8.10
CA ALA A 427 -22.49 -10.55 -7.39
C ALA A 427 -22.28 -10.49 -5.87
N MET A 428 -21.02 -10.64 -5.39
CA MET A 428 -20.66 -10.57 -3.97
C MET A 428 -20.83 -9.15 -3.41
N LEU A 429 -20.49 -8.10 -4.17
CA LEU A 429 -20.75 -6.71 -3.78
C LEU A 429 -22.26 -6.44 -3.65
N ASN A 430 -23.07 -6.97 -4.57
CA ASN A 430 -24.54 -6.87 -4.46
C ASN A 430 -25.07 -7.61 -3.23
N PHE A 431 -24.58 -8.82 -2.97
CA PHE A 431 -24.95 -9.59 -1.78
C PHE A 431 -24.54 -8.83 -0.50
N GLY A 432 -23.27 -8.38 -0.43
CA GLY A 432 -22.76 -7.67 0.73
C GLY A 432 -23.50 -6.36 1.04
N TYR A 433 -23.90 -5.62 0.01
CA TYR A 433 -24.70 -4.42 0.17
C TYR A 433 -26.15 -4.69 0.64
N ALA A 434 -26.71 -5.84 0.26
CA ALA A 434 -28.05 -6.24 0.69
C ALA A 434 -28.08 -6.92 2.08
N TYR A 435 -26.94 -7.42 2.53
CA TYR A 435 -26.83 -8.09 3.83
C TYR A 435 -26.96 -7.10 5.00
N CYS A 436 -27.63 -7.49 6.09
CA CYS A 436 -27.76 -6.67 7.30
C CYS A 436 -26.65 -7.05 8.30
N GLY A 437 -25.55 -6.39 8.24
CA GLY A 437 -24.36 -6.61 9.08
C GLY A 437 -23.06 -6.36 8.32
N PRO A 438 -21.90 -6.49 8.97
CA PRO A 438 -20.63 -6.18 8.36
C PRO A 438 -20.18 -7.26 7.36
N VAL A 439 -19.86 -6.82 6.13
CA VAL A 439 -19.40 -7.69 5.04
C VAL A 439 -18.09 -7.17 4.48
N ALA A 440 -17.14 -8.06 4.27
CA ALA A 440 -15.88 -7.83 3.58
C ALA A 440 -15.85 -8.60 2.25
N VAL A 441 -15.69 -7.88 1.14
CA VAL A 441 -15.40 -8.45 -0.17
C VAL A 441 -13.96 -8.07 -0.53
N ARG A 442 -13.06 -9.07 -0.55
CA ARG A 442 -11.62 -8.86 -0.80
C ARG A 442 -11.21 -9.32 -2.19
N TYR A 443 -10.56 -8.46 -2.96
CA TYR A 443 -10.14 -8.75 -4.33
C TYR A 443 -8.72 -8.23 -4.60
N PRO A 444 -7.98 -8.89 -5.54
CA PRO A 444 -6.58 -8.56 -5.79
C PRO A 444 -6.41 -7.31 -6.65
N ARG A 445 -5.19 -6.76 -6.66
CA ARG A 445 -4.74 -5.79 -7.66
C ARG A 445 -4.67 -6.46 -9.05
N GLY A 446 -5.13 -5.77 -10.08
CA GLY A 446 -4.94 -6.16 -11.47
C GLY A 446 -6.21 -6.57 -12.21
N GLU A 447 -6.03 -7.32 -13.29
CA GLU A 447 -7.12 -7.70 -14.19
C GLU A 447 -8.13 -8.62 -13.49
N ALA A 448 -9.41 -8.32 -13.71
CA ALA A 448 -10.53 -9.16 -13.35
C ALA A 448 -10.99 -9.90 -14.60
N LEU A 449 -10.79 -11.21 -14.65
CA LEU A 449 -11.30 -12.03 -15.74
C LEU A 449 -12.83 -11.94 -15.77
N GLU A 450 -13.43 -11.95 -16.96
CA GLU A 450 -14.86 -11.66 -17.10
C GLU A 450 -15.76 -12.63 -16.31
N GLY A 451 -15.54 -13.91 -16.39
CA GLY A 451 -16.41 -14.92 -15.77
C GLY A 451 -17.71 -15.16 -16.59
N PRO A 452 -18.63 -15.98 -16.10
CA PRO A 452 -19.90 -16.24 -16.77
C PRO A 452 -20.81 -15.00 -16.76
N SER A 453 -21.52 -14.77 -17.86
CA SER A 453 -22.45 -13.62 -18.00
C SER A 453 -23.61 -13.64 -16.99
N SER A 454 -23.91 -14.80 -16.41
CA SER A 454 -24.90 -14.96 -15.34
C SER A 454 -24.29 -15.88 -14.28
N PRO A 455 -23.60 -15.33 -13.26
CA PRO A 455 -23.09 -16.15 -12.16
C PRO A 455 -24.24 -16.77 -11.36
N ALA A 456 -24.01 -17.91 -10.75
CA ALA A 456 -24.97 -18.50 -9.83
C ALA A 456 -25.23 -17.54 -8.65
N PRO A 457 -26.46 -17.44 -8.14
CA PRO A 457 -26.81 -16.57 -7.02
C PRO A 457 -25.85 -16.76 -5.83
N ILE A 458 -25.52 -15.66 -5.17
CA ILE A 458 -24.73 -15.69 -3.94
C ILE A 458 -25.69 -15.96 -2.77
N GLU A 459 -25.50 -17.07 -2.09
CA GLU A 459 -26.19 -17.42 -0.86
C GLU A 459 -25.17 -17.47 0.28
N LEU A 460 -25.56 -17.02 1.47
CA LEU A 460 -24.67 -16.94 2.64
C LEU A 460 -24.01 -18.29 2.93
N GLY A 461 -22.69 -18.31 2.93
CA GLY A 461 -21.88 -19.49 3.24
C GLY A 461 -22.04 -20.61 2.21
N ARG A 462 -22.31 -20.30 0.93
CA ARG A 462 -22.42 -21.29 -0.14
C ARG A 462 -21.30 -21.14 -1.16
N GLY A 463 -20.54 -22.21 -1.33
CA GLY A 463 -19.59 -22.37 -2.43
C GLY A 463 -20.27 -22.90 -3.71
N GLN A 464 -19.48 -22.99 -4.76
CA GLN A 464 -19.91 -23.52 -6.05
C GLN A 464 -18.96 -24.63 -6.52
N VAL A 465 -19.51 -25.81 -6.85
CA VAL A 465 -18.75 -26.84 -7.52
C VAL A 465 -18.58 -26.45 -9.01
N ILE A 466 -17.35 -26.20 -9.40
CA ILE A 466 -16.98 -25.82 -10.79
C ILE A 466 -16.82 -27.07 -11.65
N ARG A 467 -16.24 -28.12 -11.07
CA ARG A 467 -16.02 -29.42 -11.72
C ARG A 467 -16.12 -30.54 -10.69
N SER A 468 -16.78 -31.62 -11.04
CA SER A 468 -16.80 -32.85 -10.23
C SER A 468 -15.90 -33.91 -10.88
N SER A 469 -15.09 -34.61 -10.11
CA SER A 469 -14.33 -35.75 -10.55
C SER A 469 -15.26 -36.96 -10.77
N GLY A 470 -14.96 -37.76 -11.80
CA GLY A 470 -15.60 -39.06 -12.01
C GLY A 470 -15.01 -40.23 -11.20
N LYS A 471 -13.89 -40.00 -10.48
CA LYS A 471 -13.18 -41.03 -9.70
C LYS A 471 -13.55 -41.01 -8.26
N SER A 472 -13.72 -42.19 -7.65
CA SER A 472 -13.77 -42.33 -6.21
C SER A 472 -12.39 -42.00 -5.59
N ASN A 473 -12.39 -41.33 -4.42
CA ASN A 473 -11.17 -40.88 -3.72
C ASN A 473 -10.31 -39.87 -4.47
N ALA A 474 -10.87 -39.14 -5.45
CA ALA A 474 -10.21 -38.03 -6.09
C ALA A 474 -9.87 -36.92 -5.10
N ILE A 475 -8.95 -36.02 -5.47
CA ILE A 475 -8.68 -34.82 -4.70
C ILE A 475 -9.84 -33.83 -4.86
N ALA A 476 -10.23 -33.13 -3.77
CA ALA A 476 -11.05 -31.94 -3.84
C ALA A 476 -10.15 -30.70 -3.68
N ILE A 477 -10.13 -29.82 -4.68
CA ILE A 477 -9.42 -28.54 -4.71
C ILE A 477 -10.40 -27.46 -4.30
N LEU A 478 -10.15 -26.81 -3.16
CA LEU A 478 -10.96 -25.75 -2.57
C LEU A 478 -10.28 -24.41 -2.81
N ASN A 479 -10.78 -23.63 -3.77
CA ASN A 479 -10.24 -22.34 -4.13
C ASN A 479 -10.92 -21.22 -3.35
N PHE A 480 -10.11 -20.25 -2.87
CA PHE A 480 -10.57 -19.05 -2.19
C PHE A 480 -10.04 -17.78 -2.91
N GLY A 481 -10.82 -17.28 -3.87
CA GLY A 481 -10.54 -16.05 -4.60
C GLY A 481 -9.96 -16.22 -6.01
N ALA A 482 -9.21 -15.24 -6.49
CA ALA A 482 -8.88 -15.02 -7.89
C ALA A 482 -7.79 -15.94 -8.49
N LEU A 483 -7.52 -17.09 -7.88
CA LEU A 483 -6.62 -18.09 -8.47
C LEU A 483 -7.38 -19.20 -9.24
N LEU A 484 -8.71 -19.17 -9.29
CA LEU A 484 -9.56 -20.21 -9.83
C LEU A 484 -9.22 -20.57 -11.30
N ASP A 485 -8.99 -19.56 -12.14
CA ASP A 485 -8.65 -19.73 -13.56
C ASP A 485 -7.39 -20.60 -13.78
N LYS A 486 -6.41 -20.46 -12.88
CA LYS A 486 -5.15 -21.23 -12.91
C LYS A 486 -5.36 -22.71 -12.59
N LEU A 487 -6.50 -23.05 -11.96
CA LEU A 487 -6.80 -24.38 -11.42
C LEU A 487 -7.68 -25.23 -12.36
N ILE A 488 -8.40 -24.61 -13.30
CA ILE A 488 -9.34 -25.33 -14.19
C ILE A 488 -8.62 -26.45 -14.96
N MET A 489 -7.56 -26.11 -15.68
CA MET A 489 -6.80 -27.12 -16.46
C MET A 489 -6.12 -28.16 -15.55
N LEU A 490 -5.68 -27.76 -14.34
CA LEU A 490 -5.10 -28.69 -13.38
C LEU A 490 -6.16 -29.69 -12.91
N ALA A 491 -7.35 -29.22 -12.56
CA ALA A 491 -8.45 -30.08 -12.14
C ALA A 491 -8.88 -31.05 -13.25
N ASP A 492 -8.87 -30.62 -14.52
CA ASP A 492 -9.15 -31.46 -15.65
C ASP A 492 -8.08 -32.55 -15.82
N THR A 493 -6.80 -32.17 -15.80
CA THR A 493 -5.68 -33.11 -16.02
C THR A 493 -5.57 -34.14 -14.88
N ALA A 494 -5.74 -33.70 -13.64
CA ALA A 494 -5.68 -34.55 -12.45
C ALA A 494 -6.99 -35.32 -12.18
N ASP A 495 -8.04 -35.06 -12.95
CA ASP A 495 -9.40 -35.50 -12.68
C ASP A 495 -9.82 -35.23 -11.22
N ALA A 496 -9.60 -34.00 -10.77
CA ALA A 496 -9.94 -33.52 -9.43
C ALA A 496 -11.30 -32.82 -9.39
N THR A 497 -11.98 -32.85 -8.27
CA THR A 497 -13.11 -31.96 -8.01
C THR A 497 -12.56 -30.55 -7.72
N LEU A 498 -13.11 -29.53 -8.39
CA LEU A 498 -12.74 -28.11 -8.19
C LEU A 498 -13.94 -27.35 -7.66
N VAL A 499 -13.72 -26.65 -6.57
CA VAL A 499 -14.74 -25.85 -5.86
C VAL A 499 -14.28 -24.41 -5.77
N ASP A 500 -15.12 -23.47 -6.15
CA ASP A 500 -15.00 -22.06 -5.73
C ASP A 500 -15.74 -21.89 -4.40
N MET A 501 -14.98 -21.74 -3.31
CA MET A 501 -15.55 -21.66 -1.98
C MET A 501 -16.28 -20.35 -1.71
N ARG A 502 -15.99 -19.28 -2.48
CA ARG A 502 -16.64 -17.96 -2.40
C ARG A 502 -16.53 -17.30 -1.01
N PHE A 503 -16.88 -18.02 0.04
CA PHE A 503 -16.87 -17.55 1.43
C PHE A 503 -15.71 -18.17 2.21
N VAL A 504 -14.95 -17.30 2.88
CA VAL A 504 -14.00 -17.71 3.91
C VAL A 504 -14.70 -17.79 5.26
N LYS A 505 -15.72 -16.94 5.45
CA LYS A 505 -16.59 -16.94 6.61
C LYS A 505 -18.00 -16.46 6.26
N PRO A 506 -19.06 -17.24 6.59
CA PRO A 506 -18.97 -18.62 7.10
C PRO A 506 -18.51 -19.61 6.01
N LEU A 507 -17.84 -20.69 6.40
CA LEU A 507 -17.51 -21.79 5.48
C LEU A 507 -18.78 -22.52 5.04
N ASP A 508 -18.78 -23.07 3.81
CA ASP A 508 -19.82 -24.00 3.36
C ASP A 508 -19.60 -25.40 3.97
N GLU A 509 -20.00 -25.54 5.22
CA GLU A 509 -19.87 -26.80 5.95
C GLU A 509 -20.72 -27.92 5.31
N MET A 510 -21.85 -27.58 4.65
CA MET A 510 -22.69 -28.58 4.00
C MET A 510 -21.99 -29.16 2.78
N LEU A 511 -21.38 -28.28 1.95
CA LEU A 511 -20.59 -28.72 0.80
C LEU A 511 -19.36 -29.54 1.25
N LEU A 512 -18.66 -29.07 2.30
CA LEU A 512 -17.53 -29.81 2.86
C LEU A 512 -17.94 -31.21 3.35
N LYS A 513 -19.09 -31.35 4.03
CA LYS A 513 -19.63 -32.66 4.44
C LYS A 513 -19.95 -33.55 3.24
N GLN A 514 -20.52 -33.00 2.17
CA GLN A 514 -20.77 -33.75 0.94
C GLN A 514 -19.47 -34.24 0.30
N LEU A 515 -18.44 -33.37 0.24
CA LEU A 515 -17.14 -33.74 -0.29
C LEU A 515 -16.45 -34.87 0.52
N LEU A 516 -16.63 -34.89 1.85
CA LEU A 516 -16.10 -35.98 2.70
C LEU A 516 -16.64 -37.38 2.36
N LEU A 517 -17.80 -37.46 1.71
CA LEU A 517 -18.38 -38.75 1.31
C LEU A 517 -17.64 -39.40 0.11
N HIS A 518 -16.94 -38.58 -0.65
CA HIS A 518 -16.34 -39.01 -1.95
C HIS A 518 -14.85 -38.71 -2.07
N HIS A 519 -14.27 -37.94 -1.13
CA HIS A 519 -12.89 -37.49 -1.20
C HIS A 519 -12.15 -37.77 0.11
N THR A 520 -10.94 -38.31 0.01
CA THR A 520 -10.04 -38.58 1.15
C THR A 520 -8.92 -37.55 1.26
N SER A 521 -8.85 -36.61 0.32
CA SER A 521 -7.77 -35.63 0.23
C SER A 521 -8.31 -34.27 -0.22
N PHE A 522 -8.05 -33.23 0.55
CA PHE A 522 -8.40 -31.85 0.24
C PHE A 522 -7.15 -31.01 0.00
N VAL A 523 -7.24 -30.06 -0.94
CA VAL A 523 -6.22 -29.05 -1.19
C VAL A 523 -6.88 -27.68 -1.11
N THR A 524 -6.46 -26.81 -0.20
CA THR A 524 -6.92 -25.43 -0.17
C THR A 524 -5.93 -24.51 -0.86
N ILE A 525 -6.44 -23.52 -1.61
CA ILE A 525 -5.62 -22.57 -2.36
C ILE A 525 -6.11 -21.15 -2.10
N GLU A 526 -5.19 -20.28 -1.66
CA GLU A 526 -5.47 -18.89 -1.30
C GLU A 526 -4.28 -17.97 -1.61
N ASP A 527 -4.53 -16.79 -2.17
CA ASP A 527 -3.54 -15.70 -2.27
C ASP A 527 -3.54 -14.93 -0.93
N HIS A 528 -2.96 -15.56 0.08
CA HIS A 528 -2.91 -15.11 1.47
C HIS A 528 -1.88 -15.94 2.25
N SER A 529 -1.44 -15.50 3.44
CA SER A 529 -0.70 -16.36 4.36
C SER A 529 -1.54 -17.60 4.70
N PHE A 530 -0.97 -18.80 4.62
CA PHE A 530 -1.71 -19.99 5.02
C PHE A 530 -1.97 -20.03 6.54
N ILE A 531 -1.14 -19.31 7.34
CA ILE A 531 -1.32 -19.17 8.78
C ILE A 531 -2.53 -18.28 9.06
N GLY A 532 -3.55 -18.84 9.67
CA GLY A 532 -4.78 -18.12 9.99
C GLY A 532 -5.70 -17.83 8.79
N GLY A 533 -5.32 -18.22 7.57
CA GLY A 533 -6.10 -18.01 6.35
C GLY A 533 -7.27 -18.98 6.18
N ALA A 534 -7.76 -19.09 4.93
CA ALA A 534 -8.88 -19.97 4.57
C ALA A 534 -8.55 -21.46 4.73
N GLY A 535 -7.32 -21.86 4.40
CA GLY A 535 -6.85 -23.22 4.63
C GLY A 535 -6.84 -23.60 6.10
N SER A 536 -6.47 -22.67 6.99
CA SER A 536 -6.58 -22.86 8.45
C SER A 536 -8.03 -23.06 8.88
N ALA A 537 -8.99 -22.30 8.32
CA ALA A 537 -10.42 -22.47 8.63
C ALA A 537 -10.91 -23.88 8.25
N VAL A 538 -10.53 -24.39 7.08
CA VAL A 538 -10.86 -25.76 6.66
C VAL A 538 -10.21 -26.79 7.59
N SER A 539 -8.95 -26.59 7.99
CA SER A 539 -8.24 -27.47 8.93
C SER A 539 -8.94 -27.53 10.29
N GLU A 540 -9.28 -26.39 10.86
CA GLU A 540 -10.01 -26.27 12.14
C GLU A 540 -11.36 -27.03 12.07
N TRP A 541 -12.08 -26.87 10.97
CA TRP A 541 -13.34 -27.57 10.75
C TRP A 541 -13.14 -29.09 10.62
N LEU A 542 -12.16 -29.56 9.83
CA LEU A 542 -11.86 -30.99 9.66
C LEU A 542 -11.53 -31.68 11.00
N VAL A 543 -10.75 -31.02 11.87
CA VAL A 543 -10.43 -31.55 13.21
C VAL A 543 -11.71 -31.80 14.03
N GLN A 544 -12.71 -30.92 13.92
CA GLN A 544 -14.00 -31.08 14.63
C GLN A 544 -14.82 -32.23 14.05
N GLN A 545 -14.69 -32.55 12.75
CA GLN A 545 -15.41 -33.67 12.12
C GLN A 545 -14.82 -35.05 12.48
N LYS A 546 -13.66 -35.12 13.12
CA LYS A 546 -12.96 -36.38 13.48
C LYS A 546 -12.73 -37.27 12.23
N THR A 547 -12.42 -36.69 11.12
CA THR A 547 -12.17 -37.35 9.83
C THR A 547 -10.70 -37.69 9.62
N SER A 548 -10.41 -38.70 8.78
CA SER A 548 -9.07 -39.06 8.33
C SER A 548 -8.67 -38.39 7.02
N VAL A 549 -9.43 -37.39 6.55
CA VAL A 549 -9.12 -36.65 5.34
C VAL A 549 -7.78 -35.95 5.50
N ARG A 550 -6.93 -36.11 4.50
CA ARG A 550 -5.64 -35.43 4.41
C ARG A 550 -5.80 -34.05 3.79
N LEU A 551 -5.14 -33.05 4.35
CA LEU A 551 -5.25 -31.66 3.92
C LEU A 551 -3.88 -31.12 3.49
N LEU A 552 -3.81 -30.53 2.29
CA LEU A 552 -2.69 -29.71 1.82
C LEU A 552 -3.16 -28.25 1.74
N CYS A 553 -2.53 -27.35 2.52
CA CYS A 553 -2.80 -25.92 2.45
C CYS A 553 -1.76 -25.23 1.57
N LEU A 554 -2.19 -24.57 0.49
CA LEU A 554 -1.37 -23.76 -0.40
C LEU A 554 -1.69 -22.28 -0.24
N GLY A 555 -0.74 -21.56 0.33
CA GLY A 555 -0.73 -20.12 0.58
C GLY A 555 0.70 -19.62 0.75
N HIS A 556 0.84 -18.35 1.12
CA HIS A 556 2.17 -17.78 1.40
C HIS A 556 2.73 -18.35 2.71
N LYS A 557 4.01 -18.69 2.69
CA LYS A 557 4.73 -19.17 3.86
C LYS A 557 4.95 -18.03 4.86
N ASP A 558 5.39 -18.38 6.07
CA ASP A 558 5.79 -17.43 7.11
C ASP A 558 7.10 -16.70 6.72
N ALA A 559 6.95 -15.73 5.83
CA ALA A 559 8.03 -14.88 5.35
C ALA A 559 7.46 -13.61 4.71
N ALA A 560 8.19 -12.50 4.80
CA ALA A 560 7.85 -11.29 4.09
C ALA A 560 7.87 -11.52 2.57
N LEU A 561 6.82 -11.07 1.87
CA LEU A 561 6.73 -11.25 0.43
C LEU A 561 7.74 -10.33 -0.30
N PRO A 562 8.47 -10.84 -1.29
CA PRO A 562 9.42 -10.03 -2.06
C PRO A 562 8.68 -9.03 -2.97
N HIS A 563 9.38 -8.04 -3.48
CA HIS A 563 8.93 -7.17 -4.56
C HIS A 563 9.29 -7.76 -5.94
N GLY A 564 8.57 -7.35 -6.97
CA GLY A 564 8.69 -7.83 -8.34
C GLY A 564 7.34 -7.76 -9.04
N THR A 565 7.20 -8.28 -10.25
CA THR A 565 5.87 -8.40 -10.85
C THR A 565 5.00 -9.36 -10.05
N ARG A 566 3.68 -9.16 -10.06
CA ARG A 566 2.75 -10.07 -9.36
C ARG A 566 2.99 -11.53 -9.71
N GLU A 567 3.24 -11.84 -11.00
CA GLU A 567 3.50 -13.20 -11.45
C GLU A 567 4.81 -13.77 -10.90
N GLN A 568 5.89 -12.95 -10.87
CA GLN A 568 7.17 -13.38 -10.29
C GLN A 568 7.01 -13.66 -8.79
N VAL A 569 6.28 -12.83 -8.06
CA VAL A 569 6.04 -13.05 -6.63
C VAL A 569 5.21 -14.30 -6.41
N LEU A 570 4.12 -14.51 -7.15
CA LEU A 570 3.32 -15.75 -7.09
C LEU A 570 4.15 -16.99 -7.45
N HIS A 571 5.07 -16.89 -8.41
CA HIS A 571 5.98 -17.98 -8.74
C HIS A 571 6.93 -18.29 -7.56
N ASN A 572 7.58 -17.29 -7.03
CA ASN A 572 8.56 -17.43 -5.93
C ASN A 572 7.93 -17.93 -4.62
N THR A 573 6.64 -17.60 -4.39
CA THR A 573 5.88 -18.06 -3.22
C THR A 573 5.17 -19.39 -3.45
N GLY A 574 5.24 -19.93 -4.68
CA GLY A 574 4.71 -21.23 -5.02
C GLY A 574 3.22 -21.24 -5.29
N LEU A 575 2.64 -20.12 -5.72
CA LEU A 575 1.25 -19.94 -6.12
C LEU A 575 1.07 -19.66 -7.63
N SER A 576 2.13 -19.79 -8.44
CA SER A 576 1.97 -19.87 -9.90
C SER A 576 1.33 -21.20 -10.30
N LYS A 577 0.66 -21.25 -11.45
CA LYS A 577 0.05 -22.48 -11.99
C LYS A 577 1.02 -23.66 -11.93
N ALA A 578 2.24 -23.50 -12.46
CA ALA A 578 3.24 -24.58 -12.49
C ALA A 578 3.65 -25.03 -11.06
N ALA A 579 3.84 -24.08 -10.15
CA ALA A 579 4.23 -24.41 -8.78
C ALA A 579 3.12 -25.11 -7.99
N ILE A 580 1.86 -24.70 -8.17
CA ILE A 580 0.70 -25.36 -7.56
C ILE A 580 0.60 -26.80 -8.10
N THR A 581 0.68 -26.99 -9.43
CA THR A 581 0.64 -28.30 -10.06
C THR A 581 1.70 -29.24 -9.50
N ALA A 582 2.97 -28.79 -9.50
CA ALA A 582 4.08 -29.61 -9.00
C ALA A 582 3.93 -29.99 -7.51
N LYS A 583 3.40 -29.08 -6.67
CA LYS A 583 3.16 -29.38 -5.26
C LYS A 583 2.05 -30.40 -5.07
N ILE A 584 0.96 -30.31 -5.81
CA ILE A 584 -0.16 -31.26 -5.74
C ILE A 584 0.30 -32.64 -6.22
N GLU A 585 0.99 -32.72 -7.37
CA GLU A 585 1.51 -33.98 -7.91
C GLU A 585 2.51 -34.66 -6.94
N SER A 586 3.46 -33.88 -6.40
CA SER A 586 4.40 -34.38 -5.39
C SER A 586 3.70 -34.89 -4.13
N TRP A 587 2.69 -34.16 -3.67
CA TRP A 587 1.90 -34.59 -2.50
C TRP A 587 1.07 -35.84 -2.80
N GLN A 588 0.45 -35.95 -3.98
CA GLN A 588 -0.25 -37.17 -4.38
C GLN A 588 0.68 -38.39 -4.44
N ALA A 589 1.89 -38.22 -5.00
CA ALA A 589 2.87 -39.28 -5.04
C ALA A 589 3.29 -39.77 -3.64
N SER A 590 3.41 -38.84 -2.67
CA SER A 590 3.69 -39.21 -1.27
C SER A 590 2.55 -39.99 -0.62
N LEU A 591 1.29 -39.66 -0.97
CA LEU A 591 0.13 -40.39 -0.44
C LEU A 591 0.00 -41.81 -0.96
N LEU A 592 0.53 -42.08 -2.17
CA LEU A 592 0.53 -43.43 -2.77
C LEU A 592 1.67 -44.30 -2.24
N ALA A 593 2.70 -43.70 -1.65
CA ALA A 593 3.85 -44.39 -1.09
C ALA A 593 3.67 -44.80 0.39
N GLU A 594 2.67 -44.23 1.07
CA GLU A 594 2.21 -44.61 2.41
C GLU A 594 1.14 -45.72 2.36
#